data_fdd291ac0c47b56542e048115782c9e5
#
_entry.id   fdd291ac0c47b56542e048115782c9e5
#
_cell.length_a   1.000
_cell.length_b   1.000
_cell.length_c   1.000
_cell.angle_alpha   90.00
_cell.angle_beta   90.00
_cell.angle_gamma   90.00
#
_symmetry.space_group_name_H-M   'P 1'
#
loop_
_entity.id
_entity.type
_entity.pdbx_description
1 polymer ?
#
loop_
_entity_poly.entity_id
_entity_poly.type
_entity_poly.pdbx_seq_one_letter_code
_entity_poly.pdbx_strand_id
1 'polypeptide(L)'
;MATAIGGCGHGESAETPSQDSAEATVAPAEEDSESEDYVEAAEMLLGGDYRDSVPAQWTDSMPDDECVKMKVRTLPGGPLARVFNDSNYVHYAEAQAFGIVPVMKPSDVLSIDRPIVAVHSCNEFIIDSLKYSYPYLIPEAAKLLHDIGARFNTEQKARGGGHYRLKVTSLLRTQQVVRRLRRVNRIAVDSSAHRFGTTFDISYVNFYTDSRGGVNRTQEDLKNLLAEILYDMCQDGRCYIKYERKQGCFHITTRDIAARRPRPTPPPELQKKHHK
;
A
#
# COMPACT_ATOMS: atom_id res chain seq x y z
N MET A 1 48.92 -44.72 -59.61
CA MET A 1 50.17 -45.10 -58.97
C MET A 1 50.02 -44.83 -57.51
N ALA A 2 49.77 -45.84 -56.77
CA ALA A 2 50.65 -46.44 -55.76
C ALA A 2 50.82 -45.55 -54.53
N THR A 3 50.67 -45.89 -53.32
CA THR A 3 50.59 -47.17 -52.58
C THR A 3 50.25 -46.83 -51.14
N ALA A 4 49.34 -47.46 -50.50
CA ALA A 4 49.19 -48.12 -49.25
C ALA A 4 50.30 -48.01 -48.19
N ILE A 5 49.88 -48.05 -46.94
CA ILE A 5 50.27 -48.81 -45.72
C ILE A 5 49.89 -47.96 -44.53
N GLY A 6 49.03 -48.22 -43.57
CA GLY A 6 48.96 -49.40 -42.72
C GLY A 6 49.46 -49.06 -41.35
N GLY A 7 48.64 -49.16 -40.31
CA GLY A 7 49.09 -49.01 -38.92
C GLY A 7 47.92 -49.00 -37.91
N CYS A 8 47.67 -50.15 -37.32
CA CYS A 8 46.80 -50.36 -36.15
C CYS A 8 47.36 -49.67 -34.96
N GLY A 9 46.48 -49.10 -34.11
CA GLY A 9 46.82 -48.60 -32.74
C GLY A 9 45.59 -48.41 -31.96
N HIS A 10 45.36 -49.32 -31.11
CA HIS A 10 44.56 -49.44 -29.86
C HIS A 10 43.71 -48.26 -29.39
N GLY A 11 42.49 -48.61 -29.12
CA GLY A 11 41.50 -47.78 -28.46
C GLY A 11 41.82 -47.47 -26.99
N GLU A 12 41.47 -46.29 -26.60
CA GLU A 12 41.27 -45.93 -25.21
C GLU A 12 39.98 -45.16 -25.17
N SER A 13 39.00 -45.81 -24.50
CA SER A 13 37.69 -45.24 -24.16
C SER A 13 37.86 -44.14 -23.14
N ALA A 14 37.67 -42.91 -23.54
CA ALA A 14 37.49 -41.78 -22.63
C ALA A 14 36.06 -41.76 -22.12
N GLU A 15 35.90 -42.10 -20.86
CA GLU A 15 34.68 -41.90 -20.08
C GLU A 15 34.35 -40.42 -20.01
N THR A 16 33.16 -40.06 -20.45
CA THR A 16 32.54 -38.75 -20.18
C THR A 16 32.11 -38.69 -18.70
N PRO A 17 32.48 -37.67 -17.94
CA PRO A 17 31.94 -37.50 -16.59
C PRO A 17 30.48 -37.10 -16.71
N SER A 18 29.61 -37.89 -16.07
CA SER A 18 28.22 -37.58 -15.79
C SER A 18 28.14 -36.25 -15.05
N GLN A 19 27.37 -35.30 -15.61
CA GLN A 19 26.93 -34.12 -14.88
C GLN A 19 26.01 -34.57 -13.74
N ASP A 20 26.55 -34.54 -12.55
CA ASP A 20 25.82 -34.63 -11.32
C ASP A 20 24.99 -33.34 -11.18
N SER A 21 23.69 -33.45 -11.43
CA SER A 21 22.72 -32.39 -11.17
C SER A 21 22.57 -32.27 -9.66
N ALA A 22 23.36 -31.39 -9.07
CA ALA A 22 23.12 -30.95 -7.71
C ALA A 22 21.76 -30.22 -7.69
N GLU A 23 20.73 -30.94 -7.28
CA GLU A 23 19.48 -30.37 -6.78
C GLU A 23 19.83 -29.43 -5.63
N ALA A 24 19.75 -28.12 -5.91
CA ALA A 24 19.81 -27.12 -4.87
C ALA A 24 18.57 -27.30 -3.99
N THR A 25 18.75 -27.96 -2.88
CA THR A 25 17.80 -28.00 -1.78
C THR A 25 17.59 -26.55 -1.34
N VAL A 26 16.49 -25.96 -1.75
CA VAL A 26 16.01 -24.68 -1.23
C VAL A 26 15.68 -24.96 0.22
N ALA A 27 16.47 -24.39 1.13
CA ALA A 27 16.16 -24.41 2.54
C ALA A 27 14.76 -23.81 2.74
N PRO A 28 13.90 -24.38 3.60
CA PRO A 28 12.59 -23.79 3.88
C PRO A 28 12.82 -22.37 4.42
N ALA A 29 12.10 -21.42 3.84
CA ALA A 29 12.17 -20.04 4.28
C ALA A 29 11.84 -19.97 5.79
N GLU A 30 12.65 -19.24 6.53
CA GLU A 30 12.39 -18.88 7.93
C GLU A 30 11.20 -17.91 7.99
N GLU A 31 9.98 -18.40 7.65
CA GLU A 31 8.78 -17.57 7.54
C GLU A 31 8.02 -17.40 8.85
N ASP A 32 8.18 -18.31 9.81
CA ASP A 32 7.27 -18.37 10.96
C ASP A 32 7.69 -17.50 12.16
N SER A 33 8.98 -17.32 12.43
CA SER A 33 9.41 -16.56 13.60
C SER A 33 9.18 -15.05 13.46
N GLU A 34 9.33 -14.48 12.25
CA GLU A 34 9.11 -13.05 12.04
C GLU A 34 7.62 -12.67 12.02
N SER A 35 6.72 -13.62 11.73
CA SER A 35 5.28 -13.40 11.80
C SER A 35 4.77 -13.42 13.24
N GLU A 36 5.34 -14.27 14.08
CA GLU A 36 5.05 -14.34 15.51
C GLU A 36 5.54 -13.09 16.24
N ASP A 37 6.77 -12.64 15.97
CA ASP A 37 7.31 -11.38 16.50
C ASP A 37 6.44 -10.16 16.10
N TYR A 38 5.83 -10.19 14.90
CA TYR A 38 4.93 -9.15 14.45
C TYR A 38 3.65 -9.12 15.27
N VAL A 39 3.01 -10.27 15.48
CA VAL A 39 1.77 -10.40 16.26
C VAL A 39 2.02 -10.01 17.71
N GLU A 40 3.09 -10.53 18.32
CA GLU A 40 3.46 -10.23 19.70
C GLU A 40 3.73 -8.72 19.90
N ALA A 41 4.46 -8.09 18.98
CA ALA A 41 4.71 -6.63 19.04
C ALA A 41 3.43 -5.82 18.88
N ALA A 42 2.51 -6.23 18.00
CA ALA A 42 1.24 -5.57 17.82
C ALA A 42 0.32 -5.72 19.04
N GLU A 43 0.24 -6.92 19.61
CA GLU A 43 -0.51 -7.20 20.83
C GLU A 43 0.02 -6.43 22.03
N MET A 44 1.35 -6.36 22.19
CA MET A 44 2.00 -5.61 23.26
C MET A 44 1.72 -4.10 23.15
N LEU A 45 1.73 -3.55 21.94
CA LEU A 45 1.55 -2.12 21.70
C LEU A 45 0.09 -1.67 21.71
N LEU A 46 -0.84 -2.56 21.36
CA LEU A 46 -2.27 -2.25 21.24
C LEU A 46 -3.08 -2.71 22.45
N GLY A 47 -2.49 -3.52 23.34
CA GLY A 47 -3.17 -4.06 24.51
C GLY A 47 -4.30 -5.04 24.19
N GLY A 48 -4.26 -5.68 23.01
CA GLY A 48 -5.25 -6.65 22.56
C GLY A 48 -5.17 -6.96 21.06
N ASP A 49 -5.99 -7.88 20.59
CA ASP A 49 -6.05 -8.26 19.18
C ASP A 49 -6.54 -7.06 18.35
N TYR A 50 -5.62 -6.39 17.64
CA TYR A 50 -5.94 -5.29 16.71
C TYR A 50 -6.69 -5.79 15.45
N ARG A 51 -6.70 -7.10 15.25
CA ARG A 51 -7.49 -7.75 14.23
C ARG A 51 -8.94 -7.79 14.68
N ASP A 52 -9.65 -6.68 14.47
CA ASP A 52 -11.10 -6.77 14.49
C ASP A 52 -11.53 -7.92 13.58
N SER A 53 -12.49 -8.72 14.04
CA SER A 53 -13.11 -9.75 13.21
C SER A 53 -13.60 -9.09 11.93
N VAL A 54 -12.78 -9.14 10.87
CA VAL A 54 -13.13 -8.59 9.57
C VAL A 54 -14.21 -9.50 8.99
N PRO A 55 -15.46 -9.05 8.92
CA PRO A 55 -16.50 -9.86 8.31
C PRO A 55 -16.17 -10.11 6.84
N ALA A 56 -16.50 -11.29 6.37
CA ALA A 56 -16.02 -11.86 5.12
C ALA A 56 -16.60 -11.27 3.82
N GLN A 57 -17.26 -10.11 3.83
CA GLN A 57 -17.93 -9.60 2.63
C GLN A 57 -17.26 -8.33 2.05
N TRP A 58 -16.69 -8.52 0.87
CA TRP A 58 -16.16 -7.46 0.04
C TRP A 58 -17.02 -7.26 -1.21
N THR A 59 -16.95 -6.08 -1.83
CA THR A 59 -17.79 -5.70 -2.99
C THR A 59 -17.45 -6.40 -4.31
N ASP A 60 -16.38 -7.20 -4.36
CA ASP A 60 -15.88 -7.83 -5.57
C ASP A 60 -16.76 -8.97 -6.13
N SER A 61 -17.84 -9.33 -5.44
CA SER A 61 -18.75 -10.41 -5.83
C SER A 61 -20.17 -9.98 -6.20
N MET A 62 -20.47 -8.66 -6.25
CA MET A 62 -21.81 -8.20 -6.60
C MET A 62 -21.98 -7.98 -8.09
N PRO A 63 -23.02 -8.62 -8.73
CA PRO A 63 -23.36 -8.34 -10.11
C PRO A 63 -23.77 -6.88 -10.29
N ASP A 64 -23.31 -6.24 -11.37
CA ASP A 64 -23.57 -4.82 -11.65
C ASP A 64 -25.04 -4.49 -11.89
N ASP A 65 -25.84 -5.46 -12.33
CA ASP A 65 -27.28 -5.35 -12.59
C ASP A 65 -28.12 -5.25 -11.30
N GLU A 66 -27.59 -5.69 -10.15
CA GLU A 66 -28.20 -5.53 -8.84
C GLU A 66 -27.84 -4.20 -8.16
N CYS A 67 -27.00 -3.37 -8.80
CA CYS A 67 -26.49 -2.14 -8.22
C CYS A 67 -27.29 -0.91 -8.66
N VAL A 68 -27.58 -0.04 -7.70
CA VAL A 68 -28.18 1.26 -7.97
C VAL A 68 -27.06 2.27 -8.30
N LYS A 69 -27.14 2.89 -9.47
CA LYS A 69 -26.15 3.90 -9.91
C LYS A 69 -26.09 5.09 -8.96
N MET A 70 -24.89 5.56 -8.70
CA MET A 70 -24.62 6.75 -7.89
C MET A 70 -24.22 7.92 -8.77
N LYS A 71 -24.81 9.09 -8.54
CA LYS A 71 -24.35 10.32 -9.22
C LYS A 71 -23.07 10.80 -8.56
N VAL A 72 -21.94 10.75 -9.30
CA VAL A 72 -20.63 11.22 -8.87
C VAL A 72 -20.16 12.34 -9.78
N ARG A 73 -19.48 13.33 -9.24
CA ARG A 73 -18.93 14.45 -9.99
C ARG A 73 -17.78 14.00 -10.89
N THR A 74 -17.80 14.40 -12.16
CA THR A 74 -16.64 14.24 -13.04
C THR A 74 -15.51 15.18 -12.59
N LEU A 75 -14.34 14.63 -12.31
CA LEU A 75 -13.20 15.41 -11.89
C LEU A 75 -12.54 16.12 -13.07
N PRO A 76 -12.10 17.37 -12.91
CA PRO A 76 -11.30 18.05 -13.91
C PRO A 76 -9.93 17.37 -14.05
N GLY A 77 -9.38 17.37 -15.27
CA GLY A 77 -8.06 16.78 -15.54
C GLY A 77 -8.08 15.40 -16.17
N GLY A 78 -9.26 14.76 -16.31
CA GLY A 78 -9.44 13.50 -17.04
C GLY A 78 -9.28 12.25 -16.15
N PRO A 79 -8.62 11.18 -16.62
CA PRO A 79 -8.52 9.92 -15.88
C PRO A 79 -7.87 10.09 -14.51
N LEU A 80 -8.31 9.34 -13.49
CA LEU A 80 -7.83 9.42 -12.10
C LEU A 80 -6.30 9.35 -11.98
N ALA A 81 -5.65 8.54 -12.80
CA ALA A 81 -4.19 8.45 -12.84
C ALA A 81 -3.48 9.72 -13.35
N ARG A 82 -4.20 10.64 -13.98
CA ARG A 82 -3.68 11.97 -14.35
C ARG A 82 -4.01 12.98 -13.26
N VAL A 83 -5.19 12.90 -12.67
CA VAL A 83 -5.64 13.77 -11.59
C VAL A 83 -4.77 13.57 -10.35
N PHE A 84 -4.52 12.31 -9.96
CA PHE A 84 -3.74 11.93 -8.79
C PHE A 84 -2.40 11.34 -9.21
N ASN A 85 -1.47 12.19 -9.60
CA ASN A 85 -0.18 11.76 -10.11
C ASN A 85 1.00 12.39 -9.36
N ASP A 86 0.84 12.72 -8.08
CA ASP A 86 1.93 13.20 -7.26
C ASP A 86 3.11 12.22 -7.29
N SER A 87 4.32 12.75 -7.49
CA SER A 87 5.50 11.90 -7.58
C SER A 87 5.89 11.34 -6.22
N ASN A 88 6.54 10.17 -6.19
CA ASN A 88 7.04 9.58 -4.95
C ASN A 88 7.98 10.54 -4.19
N TYR A 89 8.68 11.41 -4.90
CA TYR A 89 9.53 12.41 -4.28
C TYR A 89 8.73 13.42 -3.45
N VAL A 90 7.59 13.88 -3.97
CA VAL A 90 6.70 14.83 -3.26
C VAL A 90 6.19 14.21 -1.96
N HIS A 91 5.71 12.97 -2.03
CA HIS A 91 5.26 12.21 -0.87
C HIS A 91 6.38 12.04 0.16
N TYR A 92 7.56 11.61 -0.31
CA TYR A 92 8.69 11.36 0.57
C TYR A 92 9.19 12.65 1.25
N ALA A 93 9.36 13.73 0.50
CA ALA A 93 9.84 15.00 1.02
C ALA A 93 8.89 15.60 2.08
N GLU A 94 7.56 15.56 1.82
CA GLU A 94 6.58 16.00 2.81
C GLU A 94 6.57 15.09 4.04
N ALA A 95 6.58 13.78 3.85
CA ALA A 95 6.61 12.82 4.94
C ALA A 95 7.83 13.00 5.84
N GLN A 96 9.01 13.21 5.24
CA GLN A 96 10.26 13.45 5.96
C GLN A 96 10.24 14.75 6.76
N ALA A 97 9.62 15.80 6.20
CA ALA A 97 9.55 17.11 6.83
C ALA A 97 8.50 17.20 7.96
N PHE A 98 7.49 16.32 7.93
CA PHE A 98 6.33 16.39 8.83
C PHE A 98 6.19 15.19 9.75
N GLY A 99 6.75 14.04 9.40
CA GLY A 99 6.55 12.78 10.12
C GLY A 99 7.48 12.56 11.31
N ILE A 100 7.47 11.32 11.79
CA ILE A 100 8.38 10.82 12.81
C ILE A 100 9.75 10.50 12.22
N VAL A 101 10.77 10.36 13.07
CA VAL A 101 12.02 9.71 12.67
C VAL A 101 11.72 8.23 12.38
N PRO A 102 12.15 7.68 11.21
CA PRO A 102 11.85 6.31 10.87
C PRO A 102 12.42 5.30 11.86
N VAL A 103 11.55 4.45 12.40
CA VAL A 103 11.93 3.41 13.35
C VAL A 103 12.47 2.16 12.66
N MET A 104 13.37 1.43 13.34
CA MET A 104 13.96 0.20 12.80
C MET A 104 13.00 -0.98 12.92
N LYS A 105 12.39 -1.16 14.08
CA LYS A 105 11.48 -2.25 14.46
C LYS A 105 10.24 -1.69 15.18
N PRO A 106 9.17 -2.47 15.33
CA PRO A 106 7.92 -2.00 15.95
C PRO A 106 8.07 -1.47 17.38
N SER A 107 8.86 -2.15 18.20
CA SER A 107 9.10 -1.74 19.60
C SER A 107 9.71 -0.34 19.74
N ASP A 108 10.41 0.15 18.71
CA ASP A 108 11.02 1.47 18.73
C ASP A 108 9.97 2.59 18.67
N VAL A 109 8.71 2.26 18.32
CA VAL A 109 7.58 3.20 18.35
C VAL A 109 7.37 3.80 19.75
N LEU A 110 7.70 3.04 20.80
CA LEU A 110 7.58 3.50 22.19
C LEU A 110 8.62 4.57 22.59
N SER A 111 9.68 4.73 21.79
CA SER A 111 10.80 5.64 22.06
C SER A 111 10.81 6.86 21.15
N ILE A 112 9.68 7.15 20.47
CA ILE A 112 9.61 8.28 19.53
C ILE A 112 9.22 9.54 20.29
N ASP A 113 9.93 10.65 20.04
CA ASP A 113 9.64 11.95 20.67
C ASP A 113 8.33 12.60 20.18
N ARG A 114 7.88 12.25 18.96
CA ARG A 114 6.65 12.76 18.38
C ARG A 114 5.47 11.82 18.65
N PRO A 115 4.28 12.34 18.99
CA PRO A 115 3.09 11.53 19.18
C PRO A 115 2.75 10.69 17.97
N ILE A 116 2.42 9.42 18.21
CA ILE A 116 1.89 8.47 17.26
C ILE A 116 0.68 7.79 17.89
N VAL A 117 -0.33 7.49 17.10
CA VAL A 117 -1.58 6.89 17.57
C VAL A 117 -1.84 5.58 16.88
N ALA A 118 -2.39 4.62 17.62
CA ALA A 118 -2.90 3.39 17.08
C ALA A 118 -4.18 3.68 16.27
N VAL A 119 -4.31 3.04 15.13
CA VAL A 119 -5.47 3.14 14.24
C VAL A 119 -6.21 1.82 14.26
N HIS A 120 -7.50 1.86 14.58
CA HIS A 120 -8.37 0.69 14.65
C HIS A 120 -9.47 0.77 13.61
N SER A 121 -9.97 -0.39 13.16
CA SER A 121 -11.18 -0.44 12.34
C SER A 121 -12.36 0.22 13.04
N CYS A 122 -13.19 0.91 12.28
CA CYS A 122 -14.31 1.69 12.81
C CYS A 122 -15.45 1.79 11.77
N ASN A 123 -16.42 2.64 12.02
CA ASN A 123 -17.55 2.84 11.11
C ASN A 123 -17.16 3.48 9.77
N GLU A 124 -16.02 4.13 9.69
CA GLU A 124 -15.53 4.81 8.49
C GLU A 124 -14.67 3.90 7.62
N PHE A 125 -13.87 3.02 8.24
CA PHE A 125 -12.95 2.14 7.51
C PHE A 125 -12.66 0.84 8.25
N ILE A 126 -12.18 -0.14 7.50
CA ILE A 126 -11.63 -1.40 7.99
C ILE A 126 -10.15 -1.44 7.67
N ILE A 127 -9.34 -1.82 8.64
CA ILE A 127 -7.94 -2.13 8.43
C ILE A 127 -7.84 -3.58 7.97
N ASP A 128 -7.33 -3.79 6.77
CA ASP A 128 -7.08 -5.12 6.23
C ASP A 128 -5.86 -5.77 6.90
N SER A 129 -5.65 -7.05 6.65
CA SER A 129 -4.46 -7.77 7.09
C SER A 129 -3.18 -7.04 6.66
N LEU A 130 -2.44 -6.50 7.62
CA LEU A 130 -1.25 -5.68 7.39
C LEU A 130 0.00 -6.57 7.33
N LYS A 131 0.31 -7.16 6.17
CA LYS A 131 1.53 -7.98 5.99
C LYS A 131 2.84 -7.20 6.11
N TYR A 132 2.82 -5.92 5.73
CA TYR A 132 4.03 -5.10 5.57
C TYR A 132 3.86 -3.69 6.15
N SER A 133 3.03 -3.53 7.15
CA SER A 133 2.86 -2.27 7.87
C SER A 133 2.23 -2.49 9.23
N TYR A 134 2.28 -1.48 10.09
CA TYR A 134 1.75 -1.48 11.45
C TYR A 134 0.64 -0.44 11.56
N PRO A 135 -0.39 -0.66 12.39
CA PRO A 135 -1.56 0.19 12.47
C PRO A 135 -1.30 1.48 13.27
N TYR A 136 -0.30 2.24 12.87
CA TYR A 136 0.07 3.51 13.52
C TYR A 136 0.17 4.64 12.52
N LEU A 137 -0.26 5.82 12.95
CA LEU A 137 -0.09 7.09 12.24
C LEU A 137 0.23 8.22 13.22
N ILE A 138 0.78 9.32 12.74
CA ILE A 138 0.77 10.57 13.51
C ILE A 138 -0.69 11.05 13.67
N PRO A 139 -1.03 11.81 14.75
CA PRO A 139 -2.41 12.24 15.01
C PRO A 139 -3.07 12.93 13.81
N GLU A 140 -2.33 13.75 13.09
CA GLU A 140 -2.85 14.51 11.95
C GLU A 140 -3.19 13.60 10.75
N ALA A 141 -2.40 12.55 10.53
CA ALA A 141 -2.69 11.57 9.48
C ALA A 141 -3.86 10.66 9.85
N ALA A 142 -3.96 10.26 11.12
CA ALA A 142 -5.11 9.52 11.62
C ALA A 142 -6.39 10.36 11.48
N LYS A 143 -6.33 11.65 11.85
CA LYS A 143 -7.45 12.57 11.67
C LYS A 143 -7.86 12.71 10.20
N LEU A 144 -6.91 12.85 9.28
CA LEU A 144 -7.21 12.91 7.85
C LEU A 144 -7.92 11.65 7.36
N LEU A 145 -7.46 10.47 7.79
CA LEU A 145 -8.09 9.19 7.44
C LEU A 145 -9.53 9.12 7.94
N HIS A 146 -9.79 9.53 9.20
CA HIS A 146 -11.14 9.62 9.75
C HIS A 146 -12.01 10.63 8.99
N ASP A 147 -11.49 11.81 8.68
CA ASP A 147 -12.24 12.84 7.93
C ASP A 147 -12.64 12.33 6.52
N ILE A 148 -11.75 11.60 5.83
CA ILE A 148 -12.05 10.97 4.53
C ILE A 148 -13.18 9.94 4.69
N GLY A 149 -13.09 9.06 5.67
CA GLY A 149 -14.07 8.01 5.88
C GLY A 149 -15.44 8.55 6.35
N ALA A 150 -15.45 9.52 7.26
CA ALA A 150 -16.68 10.20 7.71
C ALA A 150 -17.39 10.91 6.55
N ARG A 151 -16.62 11.59 5.69
CA ARG A 151 -17.17 12.22 4.48
C ARG A 151 -17.68 11.18 3.49
N PHE A 152 -16.98 10.06 3.32
CA PHE A 152 -17.44 8.97 2.46
C PHE A 152 -18.79 8.42 2.92
N ASN A 153 -18.99 8.21 4.22
CA ASN A 153 -20.26 7.78 4.79
C ASN A 153 -21.38 8.82 4.61
N THR A 154 -21.06 10.09 4.82
CA THR A 154 -22.03 11.20 4.65
C THR A 154 -22.51 11.32 3.20
N GLU A 155 -21.58 11.25 2.25
CA GLU A 155 -21.87 11.36 0.82
C GLU A 155 -22.67 10.15 0.29
N GLN A 156 -22.43 8.95 0.80
CA GLN A 156 -23.26 7.79 0.49
C GLN A 156 -24.71 8.01 0.91
N LYS A 157 -24.93 8.47 2.15
CA LYS A 157 -26.26 8.78 2.66
C LYS A 157 -26.96 9.84 1.82
N ALA A 158 -26.28 10.93 1.48
CA ALA A 158 -26.82 12.02 0.66
C ALA A 158 -27.19 11.58 -0.75
N ARG A 159 -26.57 10.50 -1.25
CA ARG A 159 -26.78 9.96 -2.62
C ARG A 159 -27.65 8.71 -2.64
N GLY A 160 -28.53 8.54 -1.64
CA GLY A 160 -29.52 7.46 -1.62
C GLY A 160 -29.07 6.20 -0.89
N GLY A 161 -28.03 6.27 -0.08
CA GLY A 161 -27.61 5.17 0.81
C GLY A 161 -26.50 4.29 0.27
N GLY A 162 -26.19 3.31 1.07
CA GLY A 162 -25.05 2.40 0.99
C GLY A 162 -24.37 2.36 2.34
N HIS A 163 -23.88 1.19 2.76
CA HIS A 163 -23.13 1.03 4.02
C HIS A 163 -21.75 0.44 3.71
N TYR A 164 -21.01 1.15 2.85
CA TYR A 164 -19.67 0.75 2.47
C TYR A 164 -18.67 1.51 3.32
N ARG A 165 -17.68 0.76 3.85
CA ARG A 165 -16.53 1.32 4.55
C ARG A 165 -15.28 1.22 3.68
N LEU A 166 -14.37 2.14 3.87
CA LEU A 166 -13.09 2.14 3.17
C LEU A 166 -12.22 0.98 3.63
N LYS A 167 -11.41 0.41 2.74
CA LYS A 167 -10.41 -0.60 3.06
C LYS A 167 -9.03 0.06 3.12
N VAL A 168 -8.43 0.10 4.32
CA VAL A 168 -7.06 0.55 4.53
C VAL A 168 -6.12 -0.62 4.39
N THR A 169 -5.13 -0.51 3.51
CA THR A 169 -4.25 -1.63 3.13
C THR A 169 -2.79 -1.44 3.55
N SER A 170 -2.40 -0.24 3.95
CA SER A 170 -1.04 0.03 4.45
C SER A 170 -1.02 1.31 5.30
N LEU A 171 -0.22 1.27 6.36
CA LEU A 171 -0.01 2.35 7.31
C LEU A 171 1.50 2.52 7.58
N LEU A 172 1.95 2.64 8.83
CA LEU A 172 3.35 2.79 9.18
C LEU A 172 4.19 1.58 8.74
N ARG A 173 5.35 1.82 8.13
CA ARG A 173 6.35 0.79 7.82
C ARG A 173 7.65 1.06 8.57
N THR A 174 8.16 0.05 9.26
CA THR A 174 9.51 0.12 9.87
C THR A 174 10.58 -0.13 8.81
N GLN A 175 11.83 0.19 9.11
CA GLN A 175 12.94 -0.10 8.19
C GLN A 175 13.11 -1.60 7.94
N GLN A 176 12.91 -2.43 8.96
CA GLN A 176 12.96 -3.88 8.84
C GLN A 176 11.93 -4.38 7.83
N VAL A 177 10.69 -3.91 7.93
CA VAL A 177 9.62 -4.26 6.98
C VAL A 177 9.94 -3.79 5.56
N VAL A 178 10.47 -2.57 5.38
CA VAL A 178 10.86 -2.08 4.05
C VAL A 178 11.97 -2.95 3.44
N ARG A 179 12.96 -3.37 4.24
CA ARG A 179 14.02 -4.31 3.78
C ARG A 179 13.45 -5.66 3.38
N ARG A 180 12.50 -6.22 4.15
CA ARG A 180 11.80 -7.47 3.82
C ARG A 180 10.98 -7.34 2.54
N LEU A 181 10.21 -6.26 2.40
CA LEU A 181 9.41 -5.97 1.20
C LEU A 181 10.29 -5.89 -0.06
N ARG A 182 11.49 -5.35 0.03
CA ARG A 182 12.44 -5.26 -1.10
C ARG A 182 12.97 -6.62 -1.56
N ARG A 183 13.05 -7.61 -0.67
CA ARG A 183 13.46 -8.97 -1.08
C ARG A 183 12.43 -9.62 -1.99
N VAL A 184 11.14 -9.37 -1.75
CA VAL A 184 10.01 -9.89 -2.55
C VAL A 184 9.58 -8.97 -3.68
N ASN A 185 9.79 -7.65 -3.52
CA ASN A 185 9.42 -6.65 -4.53
C ASN A 185 10.58 -5.69 -4.80
N ARG A 186 11.34 -5.96 -5.87
CA ARG A 186 12.50 -5.15 -6.28
C ARG A 186 12.17 -3.69 -6.65
N ILE A 187 10.88 -3.37 -6.82
CA ILE A 187 10.41 -2.01 -7.12
C ILE A 187 10.23 -1.19 -5.82
N ALA A 188 10.18 -1.85 -4.64
CA ALA A 188 10.12 -1.16 -3.37
C ALA A 188 11.41 -0.36 -3.13
N VAL A 189 11.29 0.96 -3.00
CA VAL A 189 12.41 1.90 -2.80
C VAL A 189 12.65 2.13 -1.31
N ASP A 190 13.89 2.39 -0.91
CA ASP A 190 14.24 2.77 0.47
C ASP A 190 13.55 4.07 0.92
N SER A 191 13.12 4.90 -0.02
CA SER A 191 12.41 6.16 0.18
C SER A 191 10.89 5.99 0.29
N SER A 192 10.42 5.05 1.12
CA SER A 192 8.98 4.89 1.37
C SER A 192 8.48 5.97 2.33
N ALA A 193 7.46 6.74 1.91
CA ALA A 193 6.81 7.75 2.75
C ALA A 193 6.09 7.15 3.98
N HIS A 194 5.68 5.89 3.91
CA HIS A 194 5.07 5.17 5.04
C HIS A 194 5.96 5.06 6.29
N ARG A 195 7.29 5.25 6.14
CA ARG A 195 8.22 5.18 7.27
C ARG A 195 8.07 6.30 8.29
N PHE A 196 7.37 7.35 7.92
CA PHE A 196 7.25 8.58 8.70
C PHE A 196 5.91 8.72 9.44
N GLY A 197 5.00 7.73 9.33
CA GLY A 197 3.69 7.75 9.98
C GLY A 197 2.70 8.78 9.42
N THR A 198 3.02 9.43 8.30
CA THR A 198 2.18 10.43 7.64
C THR A 198 1.35 9.87 6.49
N THR A 199 1.59 8.62 6.12
CA THR A 199 1.15 8.05 4.84
C THR A 199 0.35 6.78 5.06
N PHE A 200 -0.74 6.64 4.31
CA PHE A 200 -1.60 5.46 4.31
C PHE A 200 -2.14 5.17 2.92
N ASP A 201 -2.51 3.91 2.68
CA ASP A 201 -3.09 3.45 1.42
C ASP A 201 -4.55 3.04 1.63
N ILE A 202 -5.45 3.54 0.77
CA ILE A 202 -6.87 3.15 0.74
C ILE A 202 -7.13 2.43 -0.58
N SER A 203 -7.67 1.21 -0.51
CA SER A 203 -8.08 0.45 -1.68
C SER A 203 -9.18 1.18 -2.46
N TYR A 204 -9.11 1.12 -3.79
CA TYR A 204 -10.20 1.53 -4.66
C TYR A 204 -10.79 0.35 -5.45
N VAL A 205 -10.27 -0.85 -5.23
CA VAL A 205 -10.78 -2.07 -5.86
C VAL A 205 -11.74 -2.84 -4.96
N ASN A 206 -11.62 -2.65 -3.63
CA ASN A 206 -12.49 -3.33 -2.66
C ASN A 206 -12.97 -2.34 -1.61
N PHE A 207 -14.27 -2.42 -1.31
CA PHE A 207 -14.92 -1.69 -0.23
C PHE A 207 -15.65 -2.71 0.65
N TYR A 208 -15.60 -2.48 1.95
CA TYR A 208 -16.28 -3.36 2.87
C TYR A 208 -17.76 -3.01 2.97
N THR A 209 -18.62 -4.02 2.97
CA THR A 209 -20.05 -3.86 3.28
C THR A 209 -20.51 -4.93 4.27
N ASP A 210 -21.37 -4.53 5.19
CA ASP A 210 -22.04 -5.44 6.13
C ASP A 210 -23.49 -5.73 5.76
N SER A 211 -23.89 -5.40 4.55
CA SER A 211 -25.24 -5.62 3.98
C SER A 211 -26.38 -4.91 4.74
N ARG A 212 -26.09 -4.05 5.71
CA ARG A 212 -27.10 -3.35 6.53
C ARG A 212 -27.81 -2.22 5.82
N GLY A 213 -27.43 -1.88 4.60
CA GLY A 213 -27.87 -0.67 3.96
C GLY A 213 -28.89 -0.77 2.86
N GLY A 214 -29.21 -1.95 2.42
CA GLY A 214 -30.28 -2.20 1.44
C GLY A 214 -30.02 -1.66 0.03
N VAL A 215 -28.94 -0.90 -0.23
CA VAL A 215 -28.61 -0.33 -1.54
C VAL A 215 -27.24 -0.81 -1.96
N ASN A 216 -27.19 -1.62 -2.99
CA ASN A 216 -25.95 -2.07 -3.59
C ASN A 216 -25.36 -1.01 -4.52
N ARG A 217 -24.06 -0.81 -4.45
CA ARG A 217 -23.30 0.14 -5.30
C ARG A 217 -22.23 -0.59 -6.07
N THR A 218 -21.98 -0.15 -7.29
CA THR A 218 -20.85 -0.67 -8.06
C THR A 218 -19.53 -0.22 -7.44
N GLN A 219 -18.49 -1.04 -7.59
CA GLN A 219 -17.12 -0.66 -7.22
C GLN A 219 -16.68 0.63 -7.91
N GLU A 220 -17.08 0.81 -9.17
CA GLU A 220 -16.76 2.01 -9.95
C GLU A 220 -17.37 3.29 -9.34
N ASP A 221 -18.64 3.24 -8.92
CA ASP A 221 -19.31 4.36 -8.26
C ASP A 221 -18.62 4.70 -6.93
N LEU A 222 -18.30 3.69 -6.12
CA LEU A 222 -17.60 3.88 -4.84
C LEU A 222 -16.18 4.44 -5.01
N LYS A 223 -15.44 3.92 -6.00
CA LYS A 223 -14.13 4.45 -6.37
C LYS A 223 -14.20 5.92 -6.78
N ASN A 224 -15.18 6.25 -7.62
CA ASN A 224 -15.34 7.62 -8.11
C ASN A 224 -15.81 8.57 -7.00
N LEU A 225 -16.65 8.11 -6.07
CA LEU A 225 -17.01 8.87 -4.87
C LEU A 225 -15.80 9.13 -3.99
N LEU A 226 -15.00 8.10 -3.72
CA LEU A 226 -13.75 8.27 -2.96
C LEU A 226 -12.81 9.25 -3.66
N ALA A 227 -12.67 9.14 -4.98
CA ALA A 227 -11.84 10.06 -5.76
C ALA A 227 -12.33 11.52 -5.69
N GLU A 228 -13.65 11.74 -5.72
CA GLU A 228 -14.24 13.08 -5.54
C GLU A 228 -13.86 13.69 -4.19
N ILE A 229 -13.98 12.92 -3.11
CA ILE A 229 -13.64 13.36 -1.75
C ILE A 229 -12.13 13.67 -1.64
N LEU A 230 -11.30 12.76 -2.15
CA LEU A 230 -9.85 12.91 -2.15
C LEU A 230 -9.40 14.12 -2.97
N TYR A 231 -10.08 14.41 -4.08
CA TYR A 231 -9.80 15.59 -4.89
C TYR A 231 -10.02 16.87 -4.07
N ASP A 232 -11.14 16.98 -3.38
CA ASP A 232 -11.43 18.15 -2.53
C ASP A 232 -10.39 18.28 -1.40
N MET A 233 -10.06 17.18 -0.70
CA MET A 233 -9.03 17.20 0.34
C MET A 233 -7.65 17.66 -0.19
N CYS A 234 -7.33 17.28 -1.43
CA CYS A 234 -6.11 17.70 -2.11
C CYS A 234 -6.15 19.20 -2.48
N GLN A 235 -7.30 19.70 -3.00
CA GLN A 235 -7.48 21.13 -3.29
C GLN A 235 -7.41 21.99 -2.03
N ASP A 236 -7.91 21.50 -0.90
CA ASP A 236 -7.79 22.14 0.42
C ASP A 236 -6.34 22.09 0.98
N GLY A 237 -5.41 21.50 0.23
CA GLY A 237 -4.00 21.38 0.61
C GLY A 237 -3.72 20.42 1.75
N ARG A 238 -4.66 19.52 2.09
CA ARG A 238 -4.57 18.60 3.23
C ARG A 238 -3.66 17.39 2.98
N CYS A 239 -3.49 17.00 1.71
CA CYS A 239 -2.71 15.81 1.35
C CYS A 239 -2.13 15.89 -0.06
N TYR A 240 -1.14 15.04 -0.31
CA TYR A 240 -0.70 14.62 -1.64
C TYR A 240 -1.27 13.24 -1.93
N ILE A 241 -1.61 12.98 -3.21
CA ILE A 241 -2.27 11.74 -3.60
C ILE A 241 -1.67 11.18 -4.87
N LYS A 242 -1.42 9.87 -4.86
CA LYS A 242 -1.03 9.13 -6.03
C LYS A 242 -1.97 7.95 -6.28
N TYR A 243 -2.42 7.79 -7.51
CA TYR A 243 -3.23 6.66 -7.96
C TYR A 243 -2.33 5.48 -8.35
N GLU A 244 -2.21 4.50 -7.46
CA GLU A 244 -1.33 3.34 -7.64
C GLU A 244 -2.04 2.20 -8.37
N ARG A 245 -1.92 2.17 -9.71
CA ARG A 245 -2.62 1.18 -10.57
C ARG A 245 -2.27 -0.26 -10.24
N LYS A 246 -0.99 -0.55 -9.95
CA LYS A 246 -0.52 -1.91 -9.69
C LYS A 246 -0.97 -2.45 -8.34
N GLN A 247 -1.19 -1.57 -7.38
CA GLN A 247 -1.59 -1.92 -6.02
C GLN A 247 -3.10 -1.76 -5.79
N GLY A 248 -3.83 -1.13 -6.71
CA GLY A 248 -5.26 -0.92 -6.59
C GLY A 248 -5.64 0.00 -5.44
N CYS A 249 -4.79 0.99 -5.11
CA CYS A 249 -5.02 1.90 -3.99
C CYS A 249 -4.71 3.36 -4.35
N PHE A 250 -5.28 4.27 -3.56
CA PHE A 250 -4.80 5.64 -3.44
C PHE A 250 -3.73 5.69 -2.36
N HIS A 251 -2.53 6.12 -2.72
CA HIS A 251 -1.43 6.41 -1.81
C HIS A 251 -1.52 7.86 -1.36
N ILE A 252 -1.75 8.09 -0.06
CA ILE A 252 -2.12 9.38 0.49
C ILE A 252 -1.10 9.78 1.55
N THR A 253 -0.49 10.96 1.39
CA THR A 253 0.42 11.53 2.40
C THR A 253 -0.15 12.83 2.94
N THR A 254 -0.34 12.89 4.25
CA THR A 254 -0.84 14.05 4.98
C THR A 254 0.15 15.20 4.90
N ARG A 255 -0.34 16.41 4.70
CA ARG A 255 0.45 17.63 4.68
C ARG A 255 0.33 18.39 6.00
N ASP A 256 1.42 19.06 6.34
CA ASP A 256 1.42 20.06 7.41
C ASP A 256 0.82 21.38 6.91
N ILE A 257 -0.48 21.55 7.13
CA ILE A 257 -1.20 22.76 6.71
C ILE A 257 -0.70 24.00 7.44
N ALA A 258 -0.31 23.85 8.72
CA ALA A 258 0.14 24.96 9.53
C ALA A 258 1.48 25.53 9.05
N ALA A 259 2.37 24.68 8.58
CA ALA A 259 3.68 25.10 8.08
C ALA A 259 3.62 25.82 6.73
N ARG A 260 2.50 25.71 6.00
CA ARG A 260 2.31 26.32 4.64
C ARG A 260 3.49 26.08 3.68
N ARG A 261 4.14 24.90 3.81
CA ARG A 261 5.28 24.58 2.95
C ARG A 261 4.87 24.56 1.47
N PRO A 262 5.73 25.09 0.58
CA PRO A 262 5.50 24.98 -0.86
C PRO A 262 5.59 23.51 -1.26
N ARG A 263 4.94 23.17 -2.39
CA ARG A 263 5.04 21.82 -2.95
C ARG A 263 6.51 21.47 -3.21
N PRO A 264 7.01 20.33 -2.73
CA PRO A 264 8.38 19.89 -2.99
C PRO A 264 8.65 19.74 -4.50
N THR A 265 9.76 20.29 -4.96
CA THR A 265 10.19 20.18 -6.36
C THR A 265 11.27 19.09 -6.46
N PRO A 266 11.08 18.08 -7.31
CA PRO A 266 12.09 17.06 -7.53
C PRO A 266 13.40 17.67 -8.04
N PRO A 267 14.57 17.21 -7.55
CA PRO A 267 15.86 17.66 -8.04
C PRO A 267 16.00 17.32 -9.54
N PRO A 268 16.84 18.08 -10.28
CA PRO A 268 16.97 17.96 -11.75
C PRO A 268 17.26 16.54 -12.24
N GLU A 269 17.98 15.75 -11.46
CA GLU A 269 18.33 14.36 -11.77
C GLU A 269 17.10 13.43 -11.82
N LEU A 270 16.08 13.71 -11.00
CA LEU A 270 14.82 12.94 -10.99
C LEU A 270 13.82 13.43 -12.04
N GLN A 271 13.93 14.68 -12.49
CA GLN A 271 13.06 15.24 -13.52
C GLN A 271 13.32 14.61 -14.90
N LYS A 272 14.56 14.22 -15.19
CA LYS A 272 14.97 13.64 -16.49
C LYS A 272 14.44 12.23 -16.75
N LYS A 273 13.96 11.50 -15.74
CA LYS A 273 13.49 10.11 -15.88
C LYS A 273 12.03 9.97 -16.38
N HIS A 274 11.28 11.06 -16.46
CA HIS A 274 9.86 11.02 -16.87
C HIS A 274 9.61 11.36 -18.35
N HIS A 275 10.67 11.59 -19.14
CA HIS A 275 10.58 11.93 -20.57
C HIS A 275 11.13 10.84 -21.53
N LYS A 276 11.20 9.59 -21.07
CA LYS A 276 11.53 8.43 -21.94
C LYS A 276 10.43 7.39 -21.95
#